data_117eb4f6f07cd76c57e0c082e47a8418
#
_entry.id   117eb4f6f07cd76c57e0c082e47a8418
#
_cell.length_a   1.000
_cell.length_b   1.000
_cell.length_c   1.000
_cell.angle_alpha   90.00
_cell.angle_beta   90.00
_cell.angle_gamma   90.00
#
_symmetry.space_group_name_H-M   'P 1'
#
loop_
_entity.id
_entity.type
_entity.pdbx_description
1 polymer ?
#
loop_
_entity_poly.entity_id
_entity_poly.type
_entity_poly.pdbx_seq_one_letter_code
_entity_poly.pdbx_strand_id
1 'polypeptide(L)'
;MNRITKLTIISSMLVGILGIGSALAATELPPLPKMAQNNYWKDIGQRLTYIQEGHKGPVIYDFFDPNCPYCHGMYDEEQPLIKAGKLSVRYVPVAYLMPSSTPEAAAILQSPHRVQALQHFEGLAAKSFAAPMGPQGPVGLPQAKALPQTLHALKVNMAVLQSTHSMGVPAILYERKNGTTGLMPGMVSRGELLTIIPNLK
;
A
#
# COMPACT_ATOMS: atom_id res chain seq x y z
N MET A 1 -44.50 77.68 18.55
CA MET A 1 -43.54 77.21 19.58
C MET A 1 -43.39 75.66 19.35
N ASN A 2 -42.45 75.25 18.51
CA ASN A 2 -42.27 73.84 18.11
C ASN A 2 -41.15 73.27 18.92
N ARG A 3 -41.39 72.23 19.67
CA ARG A 3 -40.38 71.42 20.28
C ARG A 3 -40.05 70.27 19.37
N ILE A 4 -38.80 70.22 18.83
CA ILE A 4 -38.27 69.17 18.05
C ILE A 4 -37.67 68.09 18.96
N THR A 5 -38.26 66.92 19.01
CA THR A 5 -37.77 65.76 19.76
C THR A 5 -36.74 65.06 18.93
N LYS A 6 -35.48 65.00 19.42
CA LYS A 6 -34.38 64.23 18.78
C LYS A 6 -34.59 62.78 19.10
N LEU A 7 -34.74 61.97 18.03
CA LEU A 7 -34.78 60.52 18.10
C LEU A 7 -33.34 60.00 17.97
N THR A 8 -32.84 59.39 19.02
CA THR A 8 -31.51 58.78 19.02
C THR A 8 -31.65 57.35 18.51
N ILE A 9 -31.04 57.06 17.33
CA ILE A 9 -30.99 55.75 16.75
C ILE A 9 -29.78 55.03 17.35
N ILE A 10 -30.03 54.02 18.17
CA ILE A 10 -28.98 53.10 18.65
C ILE A 10 -28.77 52.06 17.57
N SER A 11 -27.63 52.17 16.88
CA SER A 11 -27.18 51.19 15.90
C SER A 11 -26.57 50.00 16.64
N SER A 12 -27.29 48.89 16.70
CA SER A 12 -26.76 47.61 17.21
C SER A 12 -25.86 46.98 16.18
N MET A 13 -24.55 47.04 16.40
CA MET A 13 -23.57 46.25 15.64
C MET A 13 -23.71 44.77 15.99
N LEU A 14 -24.29 44.00 15.08
CA LEU A 14 -24.26 42.54 15.13
C LEU A 14 -22.86 42.08 14.65
N VAL A 15 -22.01 41.69 15.59
CA VAL A 15 -20.74 41.02 15.27
C VAL A 15 -21.06 39.60 14.84
N GLY A 16 -21.10 39.35 13.53
CA GLY A 16 -21.19 38.02 12.96
C GLY A 16 -19.89 37.29 13.17
N ILE A 17 -19.85 36.30 14.06
CA ILE A 17 -18.76 35.33 14.17
C ILE A 17 -18.84 34.44 12.95
N LEU A 18 -18.03 34.74 11.94
CA LEU A 18 -17.74 33.81 10.83
C LEU A 18 -16.95 32.62 11.40
N GLY A 19 -17.66 31.55 11.72
CA GLY A 19 -17.07 30.26 12.01
C GLY A 19 -16.31 29.78 10.78
N ILE A 20 -14.98 29.87 10.82
CA ILE A 20 -14.10 29.25 9.83
C ILE A 20 -14.13 27.73 10.10
N GLY A 21 -15.15 27.08 9.57
CA GLY A 21 -15.16 25.62 9.45
C GLY A 21 -14.03 25.21 8.52
N SER A 22 -12.89 24.81 9.08
CA SER A 22 -11.86 24.11 8.31
C SER A 22 -12.45 22.78 7.86
N ALA A 23 -13.09 22.77 6.69
CA ALA A 23 -13.40 21.56 5.98
C ALA A 23 -12.04 20.91 5.68
N LEU A 24 -11.74 19.82 6.38
CA LEU A 24 -10.70 18.88 5.96
C LEU A 24 -11.12 18.36 4.59
N ALA A 25 -10.66 19.03 3.54
CA ALA A 25 -10.81 18.55 2.19
C ALA A 25 -10.19 17.14 2.18
N ALA A 26 -11.02 16.13 1.95
CA ALA A 26 -10.53 14.80 1.65
C ALA A 26 -9.62 14.96 0.44
N THR A 27 -8.31 14.87 0.67
CA THR A 27 -7.32 15.02 -0.39
C THR A 27 -7.53 13.83 -1.32
N GLU A 28 -8.22 14.04 -2.44
CA GLU A 28 -8.34 13.04 -3.48
C GLU A 28 -6.94 12.65 -3.94
N LEU A 29 -6.74 11.34 -4.11
CA LEU A 29 -5.46 10.85 -4.65
C LEU A 29 -5.28 11.43 -6.05
N PRO A 30 -4.07 11.95 -6.37
CA PRO A 30 -3.81 12.44 -7.73
C PRO A 30 -4.04 11.30 -8.74
N PRO A 31 -4.50 11.64 -9.96
CA PRO A 31 -4.77 10.64 -10.99
C PRO A 31 -3.57 9.70 -11.17
N LEU A 32 -3.86 8.41 -11.28
CA LEU A 32 -2.83 7.40 -11.49
C LEU A 32 -2.41 7.37 -12.97
N PRO A 33 -1.10 7.18 -13.27
CA PRO A 33 -0.65 6.98 -14.62
C PRO A 33 -1.24 5.69 -15.20
N LYS A 34 -1.46 5.66 -16.52
CA LYS A 34 -1.85 4.42 -17.21
C LYS A 34 -0.62 3.55 -17.42
N MET A 35 -0.75 2.23 -17.23
CA MET A 35 0.35 1.27 -17.35
C MET A 35 1.07 1.30 -18.71
N ALA A 36 0.39 1.72 -19.76
CA ALA A 36 0.98 1.91 -21.10
C ALA A 36 1.83 3.18 -21.25
N GLN A 37 1.92 4.05 -20.25
CA GLN A 37 2.72 5.28 -20.34
C GLN A 37 4.20 4.99 -20.09
N ASN A 38 5.09 5.64 -20.85
CA ASN A 38 6.54 5.44 -20.81
C ASN A 38 7.17 5.69 -19.43
N ASN A 39 6.52 6.48 -18.56
CA ASN A 39 7.02 6.82 -17.23
C ASN A 39 6.33 6.04 -16.09
N TYR A 40 5.45 5.09 -16.43
CA TYR A 40 4.62 4.40 -15.44
C TYR A 40 5.44 3.82 -14.28
N TRP A 41 6.52 3.07 -14.60
CA TRP A 41 7.40 2.47 -13.60
C TRP A 41 7.98 3.48 -12.61
N LYS A 42 8.48 4.60 -13.12
CA LYS A 42 9.03 5.69 -12.30
C LYS A 42 7.94 6.35 -11.45
N ASP A 43 6.79 6.61 -12.05
CA ASP A 43 5.69 7.33 -11.39
C ASP A 43 5.08 6.51 -10.25
N ILE A 44 4.87 5.20 -10.44
CA ILE A 44 4.39 4.32 -9.36
C ILE A 44 5.43 4.17 -8.26
N GLY A 45 6.73 4.11 -8.61
CA GLY A 45 7.81 3.99 -7.63
C GLY A 45 7.89 5.14 -6.64
N GLN A 46 7.40 6.32 -7.02
CA GLN A 46 7.31 7.49 -6.15
C GLN A 46 6.05 7.50 -5.26
N ARG A 47 5.04 6.71 -5.60
CA ARG A 47 3.75 6.66 -4.90
C ARG A 47 3.63 5.49 -3.95
N LEU A 48 4.22 4.35 -4.30
CA LEU A 48 4.10 3.13 -3.55
C LEU A 48 4.84 3.20 -2.21
N THR A 49 4.19 2.72 -1.17
CA THR A 49 4.85 2.41 0.10
C THR A 49 5.14 0.92 0.12
N TYR A 50 6.42 0.58 0.27
CA TYR A 50 6.89 -0.80 0.18
C TYR A 50 7.97 -1.12 1.22
N ILE A 51 8.27 -2.40 1.34
CA ILE A 51 9.42 -2.96 2.05
C ILE A 51 10.33 -3.58 1.00
N GLN A 52 11.61 -3.18 0.93
CA GLN A 52 12.53 -3.75 -0.05
C GLN A 52 13.44 -4.78 0.58
N GLU A 53 13.46 -5.99 -0.02
CA GLU A 53 14.47 -7.01 0.23
C GLU A 53 15.33 -7.22 -1.02
N GLY A 54 16.62 -7.46 -0.78
CA GLY A 54 17.60 -7.53 -1.87
C GLY A 54 18.04 -6.15 -2.36
N HIS A 55 19.27 -6.12 -2.91
CA HIS A 55 19.90 -4.91 -3.45
C HIS A 55 20.70 -5.22 -4.74
N LYS A 56 20.50 -6.42 -5.30
CA LYS A 56 21.16 -6.88 -6.53
C LYS A 56 20.12 -7.54 -7.44
N GLY A 57 20.40 -7.51 -8.73
CA GLY A 57 19.47 -8.00 -9.76
C GLY A 57 18.37 -7.01 -10.08
N PRO A 58 17.48 -7.35 -11.01
CA PRO A 58 16.34 -6.51 -11.37
C PRO A 58 15.39 -6.34 -10.19
N VAL A 59 14.60 -5.25 -10.25
CA VAL A 59 13.61 -4.92 -9.22
C VAL A 59 12.21 -5.28 -9.71
N ILE A 60 11.43 -5.92 -8.83
CA ILE A 60 10.00 -6.13 -9.01
C ILE A 60 9.21 -5.51 -7.85
N TYR A 61 7.94 -5.21 -8.06
CA TYR A 61 6.98 -4.93 -6.99
C TYR A 61 6.06 -6.13 -6.84
N ASP A 62 6.01 -6.71 -5.64
CA ASP A 62 5.04 -7.75 -5.28
C ASP A 62 3.96 -7.16 -4.39
N PHE A 63 2.74 -7.08 -4.92
CA PHE A 63 1.56 -6.67 -4.15
C PHE A 63 1.05 -7.85 -3.36
N PHE A 64 0.99 -7.70 -2.05
CA PHE A 64 0.55 -8.76 -1.13
C PHE A 64 -0.46 -8.26 -0.11
N ASP A 65 -1.34 -9.15 0.33
CA ASP A 65 -2.17 -8.94 1.52
C ASP A 65 -1.65 -9.86 2.63
N PRO A 66 -1.46 -9.39 3.86
CA PRO A 66 -0.98 -10.21 4.97
C PRO A 66 -1.78 -11.50 5.21
N ASN A 67 -3.05 -11.50 4.85
CA ASN A 67 -3.95 -12.67 5.00
C ASN A 67 -4.03 -13.55 3.74
N CYS A 68 -3.12 -13.40 2.80
CA CYS A 68 -3.12 -14.16 1.56
C CYS A 68 -2.15 -15.36 1.64
N PRO A 69 -2.62 -16.62 1.71
CA PRO A 69 -1.72 -17.78 1.74
C PRO A 69 -0.84 -17.91 0.50
N TYR A 70 -1.36 -17.52 -0.67
CA TYR A 70 -0.59 -17.52 -1.92
C TYR A 70 0.49 -16.44 -1.94
N CYS A 71 0.29 -15.32 -1.23
CA CYS A 71 1.32 -14.29 -1.09
C CYS A 71 2.47 -14.78 -0.22
N HIS A 72 2.17 -15.52 0.86
CA HIS A 72 3.18 -16.21 1.65
C HIS A 72 3.96 -17.24 0.80
N GLY A 73 3.26 -18.06 0.00
CA GLY A 73 3.92 -18.97 -0.94
C GLY A 73 4.79 -18.24 -1.96
N MET A 74 4.36 -17.07 -2.45
CA MET A 74 5.14 -16.23 -3.36
C MET A 74 6.42 -15.71 -2.69
N TYR A 75 6.32 -15.22 -1.45
CA TYR A 75 7.46 -14.82 -0.65
C TYR A 75 8.52 -15.94 -0.54
N ASP A 76 8.09 -17.19 -0.28
CA ASP A 76 8.98 -18.35 -0.19
C ASP A 76 9.68 -18.69 -1.52
N GLU A 77 9.00 -18.49 -2.66
CA GLU A 77 9.60 -18.67 -3.99
C GLU A 77 10.64 -17.61 -4.34
N GLU A 78 10.48 -16.38 -3.83
CA GLU A 78 11.38 -15.25 -4.06
C GLU A 78 12.64 -15.28 -3.20
N GLN A 79 12.55 -15.75 -1.95
CA GLN A 79 13.63 -15.69 -0.98
C GLN A 79 14.98 -16.30 -1.47
N PRO A 80 15.02 -17.47 -2.14
CA PRO A 80 16.27 -17.99 -2.67
C PRO A 80 16.89 -17.13 -3.77
N LEU A 81 16.07 -16.44 -4.56
CA LEU A 81 16.53 -15.53 -5.62
C LEU A 81 17.10 -14.23 -5.03
N ILE A 82 16.48 -13.71 -3.99
CA ILE A 82 16.96 -12.54 -3.23
C ILE A 82 18.33 -12.88 -2.59
N LYS A 83 18.40 -14.00 -1.87
CA LYS A 83 19.64 -14.47 -1.22
C LYS A 83 20.77 -14.71 -2.21
N ALA A 84 20.46 -15.19 -3.41
CA ALA A 84 21.42 -15.38 -4.48
C ALA A 84 21.81 -14.08 -5.22
N GLY A 85 21.20 -12.93 -4.86
CA GLY A 85 21.43 -11.65 -5.53
C GLY A 85 20.92 -11.59 -6.97
N LYS A 86 19.97 -12.45 -7.32
CA LYS A 86 19.37 -12.53 -8.66
C LYS A 86 18.12 -11.64 -8.81
N LEU A 87 17.53 -11.22 -7.70
CA LEU A 87 16.29 -10.45 -7.65
C LEU A 87 16.30 -9.50 -6.45
N SER A 88 15.72 -8.34 -6.63
CA SER A 88 15.32 -7.43 -5.54
C SER A 88 13.80 -7.27 -5.57
N VAL A 89 13.15 -7.44 -4.43
CA VAL A 89 11.70 -7.38 -4.32
C VAL A 89 11.28 -6.20 -3.46
N ARG A 90 10.33 -5.42 -3.94
CA ARG A 90 9.62 -4.38 -3.22
C ARG A 90 8.24 -4.90 -2.87
N TYR A 91 8.10 -5.39 -1.65
CA TYR A 91 6.83 -5.89 -1.12
C TYR A 91 5.88 -4.72 -0.82
N VAL A 92 4.76 -4.69 -1.53
CA VAL A 92 3.76 -3.61 -1.50
C VAL A 92 2.51 -4.11 -0.79
N PRO A 93 2.33 -3.81 0.51
CA PRO A 93 1.15 -4.29 1.21
C PRO A 93 -0.11 -3.60 0.73
N VAL A 94 -1.15 -4.38 0.52
CA VAL A 94 -2.56 -4.00 0.44
C VAL A 94 -3.31 -4.66 1.59
N ALA A 95 -4.56 -4.28 1.87
CA ALA A 95 -5.25 -4.77 3.05
C ALA A 95 -6.76 -4.80 2.81
N TYR A 96 -7.25 -5.91 2.23
CA TYR A 96 -8.65 -6.02 1.85
C TYR A 96 -9.25 -7.42 2.00
N LEU A 97 -8.43 -8.46 2.19
CA LEU A 97 -8.93 -9.84 2.24
C LEU A 97 -9.67 -10.15 3.53
N MET A 98 -9.15 -9.69 4.66
CA MET A 98 -9.69 -9.99 5.99
C MET A 98 -9.70 -8.74 6.88
N PRO A 99 -10.53 -8.69 7.94
CA PRO A 99 -10.49 -7.57 8.88
C PRO A 99 -9.13 -7.33 9.53
N SER A 100 -8.32 -8.39 9.74
CA SER A 100 -6.97 -8.30 10.29
C SER A 100 -5.91 -7.81 9.31
N SER A 101 -6.18 -7.77 7.99
CA SER A 101 -5.19 -7.34 6.99
C SER A 101 -4.63 -5.94 7.28
N THR A 102 -5.49 -4.98 7.66
CA THR A 102 -5.04 -3.62 7.98
C THR A 102 -4.15 -3.54 9.23
N PRO A 103 -4.52 -4.10 10.40
CA PRO A 103 -3.63 -4.08 11.57
C PRO A 103 -2.35 -4.88 11.38
N GLU A 104 -2.35 -5.95 10.59
CA GLU A 104 -1.15 -6.72 10.26
C GLU A 104 -0.20 -5.95 9.33
N ALA A 105 -0.71 -5.37 8.25
CA ALA A 105 0.07 -4.47 7.40
C ALA A 105 0.64 -3.29 8.20
N ALA A 106 -0.12 -2.76 9.17
CA ALA A 106 0.33 -1.69 10.04
C ALA A 106 1.49 -2.14 10.96
N ALA A 107 1.46 -3.36 11.50
CA ALA A 107 2.55 -3.89 12.31
C ALA A 107 3.88 -3.94 11.52
N ILE A 108 3.82 -4.28 10.25
CA ILE A 108 4.98 -4.31 9.35
C ILE A 108 5.42 -2.88 8.99
N LEU A 109 4.51 -2.06 8.45
CA LEU A 109 4.84 -0.74 7.90
C LEU A 109 5.25 0.28 8.96
N GLN A 110 4.75 0.18 10.19
CA GLN A 110 5.05 1.11 11.27
C GLN A 110 6.29 0.69 12.10
N SER A 111 6.84 -0.49 11.82
CA SER A 111 8.10 -0.92 12.44
C SER A 111 9.26 -0.01 12.01
N PRO A 112 10.15 0.39 12.92
CA PRO A 112 11.41 1.05 12.57
C PRO A 112 12.34 0.13 11.76
N HIS A 113 12.11 -1.20 11.82
CA HIS A 113 12.87 -2.24 11.12
C HIS A 113 11.94 -3.06 10.21
N ARG A 114 11.41 -2.43 9.15
CA ARG A 114 10.35 -3.02 8.30
C ARG A 114 10.73 -4.37 7.68
N VAL A 115 11.97 -4.53 7.25
CA VAL A 115 12.45 -5.81 6.67
C VAL A 115 12.37 -6.92 7.73
N GLN A 116 12.89 -6.67 8.93
CA GLN A 116 12.84 -7.66 10.02
C GLN A 116 11.39 -7.94 10.45
N ALA A 117 10.54 -6.91 10.45
CA ALA A 117 9.12 -7.08 10.76
C ALA A 117 8.39 -7.95 9.72
N LEU A 118 8.67 -7.75 8.42
CA LEU A 118 8.15 -8.59 7.34
C LEU A 118 8.65 -10.03 7.49
N GLN A 119 9.96 -10.24 7.65
CA GLN A 119 10.56 -11.55 7.82
C GLN A 119 10.01 -12.31 9.03
N HIS A 120 9.82 -11.60 10.15
CA HIS A 120 9.19 -12.18 11.34
C HIS A 120 7.74 -12.58 11.07
N PHE A 121 6.98 -11.70 10.39
CA PHE A 121 5.60 -11.96 9.98
C PHE A 121 5.51 -13.21 9.11
N GLU A 122 6.29 -13.28 8.05
CA GLU A 122 6.33 -14.42 7.11
C GLU A 122 6.79 -15.71 7.79
N GLY A 123 7.72 -15.64 8.74
CA GLY A 123 8.13 -16.77 9.56
C GLY A 123 7.03 -17.35 10.45
N LEU A 124 5.97 -16.58 10.75
CA LEU A 124 4.79 -17.03 11.49
C LEU A 124 3.65 -17.47 10.56
N ALA A 125 3.62 -16.97 9.33
CA ALA A 125 2.50 -17.10 8.41
C ALA A 125 2.13 -18.55 8.13
N ALA A 126 3.09 -19.42 7.81
CA ALA A 126 2.83 -20.83 7.53
C ALA A 126 2.09 -21.53 8.67
N LYS A 127 2.51 -21.28 9.93
CA LYS A 127 1.85 -21.84 11.11
C LYS A 127 0.46 -21.25 11.33
N SER A 128 0.32 -19.93 11.14
CA SER A 128 -0.95 -19.23 11.33
C SER A 128 -1.99 -19.65 10.31
N PHE A 129 -1.62 -19.85 9.06
CA PHE A 129 -2.53 -20.34 8.00
C PHE A 129 -2.89 -21.82 8.15
N ALA A 130 -2.05 -22.62 8.79
CA ALA A 130 -2.36 -24.02 9.10
C ALA A 130 -3.28 -24.19 10.33
N ALA A 131 -3.42 -23.16 11.16
CA ALA A 131 -4.28 -23.17 12.34
C ALA A 131 -5.75 -22.87 11.98
N PRO A 132 -6.73 -23.22 12.83
CA PRO A 132 -8.10 -22.78 12.66
C PRO A 132 -8.18 -21.26 12.56
N MET A 133 -8.89 -20.78 11.52
CA MET A 133 -9.05 -19.35 11.27
C MET A 133 -10.00 -18.72 12.29
N GLY A 134 -9.59 -17.60 12.87
CA GLY A 134 -10.46 -16.79 13.72
C GLY A 134 -11.44 -15.92 12.91
N PRO A 135 -12.39 -15.25 13.56
CA PRO A 135 -13.40 -14.43 12.89
C PRO A 135 -12.81 -13.19 12.18
N GLN A 136 -11.61 -12.79 12.53
CA GLN A 136 -10.91 -11.64 11.95
C GLN A 136 -9.86 -12.05 10.89
N GLY A 137 -9.48 -13.32 10.85
CA GLY A 137 -8.44 -13.85 9.98
C GLY A 137 -7.56 -14.88 10.71
N PRO A 138 -6.39 -15.24 10.17
CA PRO A 138 -5.41 -16.10 10.80
C PRO A 138 -5.01 -15.55 12.17
N VAL A 139 -4.76 -16.45 13.12
CA VAL A 139 -4.43 -16.07 14.51
C VAL A 139 -2.91 -16.13 14.74
N GLY A 140 -2.44 -15.30 15.67
CA GLY A 140 -1.03 -15.31 16.10
C GLY A 140 -0.09 -14.47 15.22
N LEU A 141 -0.61 -13.74 14.23
CA LEU A 141 0.16 -12.78 13.45
C LEU A 141 0.28 -11.42 14.18
N PRO A 142 1.42 -10.72 14.08
CA PRO A 142 1.61 -9.41 14.67
C PRO A 142 0.62 -8.38 14.14
N GLN A 143 0.03 -7.58 15.03
CA GLN A 143 -0.94 -6.54 14.71
C GLN A 143 -0.60 -5.23 15.41
N ALA A 144 -0.90 -4.11 14.75
CA ALA A 144 -0.79 -2.76 15.31
C ALA A 144 -1.98 -1.90 14.89
N LYS A 145 -2.34 -0.92 15.72
CA LYS A 145 -3.33 0.09 15.32
C LYS A 145 -2.76 0.91 14.17
N ALA A 146 -3.45 0.91 13.03
CA ALA A 146 -3.01 1.67 11.86
C ALA A 146 -3.10 3.18 12.11
N LEU A 147 -2.00 3.87 11.87
CA LEU A 147 -1.93 5.34 11.91
C LEU A 147 -2.50 5.93 10.61
N PRO A 148 -2.94 7.19 10.61
CA PRO A 148 -3.50 7.84 9.42
C PRO A 148 -2.60 7.75 8.17
N GLN A 149 -1.28 7.95 8.34
CA GLN A 149 -0.32 7.81 7.24
C GLN A 149 -0.22 6.38 6.69
N THR A 150 -0.38 5.36 7.56
CA THR A 150 -0.40 3.96 7.13
C THR A 150 -1.67 3.65 6.35
N LEU A 151 -2.82 4.10 6.82
CA LEU A 151 -4.08 3.96 6.09
C LEU A 151 -4.03 4.63 4.72
N HIS A 152 -3.44 5.83 4.65
CA HIS A 152 -3.21 6.53 3.38
C HIS A 152 -2.30 5.71 2.44
N ALA A 153 -1.19 5.18 2.96
CA ALA A 153 -0.26 4.35 2.19
C ALA A 153 -0.95 3.10 1.62
N LEU A 154 -1.71 2.37 2.43
CA LEU A 154 -2.47 1.20 1.98
C LEU A 154 -3.51 1.56 0.90
N LYS A 155 -4.19 2.71 1.06
CA LYS A 155 -5.13 3.22 0.04
C LYS A 155 -4.42 3.53 -1.29
N VAL A 156 -3.24 4.17 -1.25
CA VAL A 156 -2.45 4.45 -2.46
C VAL A 156 -1.98 3.15 -3.11
N ASN A 157 -1.44 2.20 -2.33
CA ASN A 157 -0.99 0.91 -2.84
C ASN A 157 -2.13 0.16 -3.54
N MET A 158 -3.31 0.11 -2.90
CA MET A 158 -4.50 -0.54 -3.48
C MET A 158 -4.95 0.15 -4.76
N ALA A 159 -4.94 1.48 -4.81
CA ALA A 159 -5.29 2.23 -6.01
C ALA A 159 -4.32 1.95 -7.18
N VAL A 160 -3.02 1.82 -6.90
CA VAL A 160 -2.04 1.42 -7.93
C VAL A 160 -2.30 0.01 -8.41
N LEU A 161 -2.55 -0.97 -7.53
CA LEU A 161 -2.92 -2.34 -7.92
C LEU A 161 -4.15 -2.32 -8.84
N GLN A 162 -5.22 -1.64 -8.47
CA GLN A 162 -6.44 -1.51 -9.27
C GLN A 162 -6.18 -0.87 -10.64
N SER A 163 -5.25 0.10 -10.74
CA SER A 163 -4.90 0.75 -11.99
C SER A 163 -4.24 -0.20 -13.02
N THR A 164 -3.72 -1.33 -12.55
CA THR A 164 -3.20 -2.40 -13.41
C THR A 164 -4.28 -3.35 -13.96
N HIS A 165 -5.54 -3.10 -13.62
CA HIS A 165 -6.68 -3.99 -13.88
C HIS A 165 -6.59 -5.34 -13.14
N SER A 166 -5.69 -5.48 -12.18
CA SER A 166 -5.66 -6.62 -11.25
C SER A 166 -6.40 -6.26 -9.96
N MET A 167 -7.20 -7.19 -9.48
CA MET A 167 -7.87 -7.12 -8.18
C MET A 167 -7.37 -8.19 -7.22
N GLY A 168 -6.58 -9.15 -7.71
CA GLY A 168 -6.05 -10.25 -6.92
C GLY A 168 -4.62 -10.03 -6.46
N VAL A 169 -4.25 -10.71 -5.37
CA VAL A 169 -2.89 -10.83 -4.88
C VAL A 169 -2.53 -12.32 -4.73
N PRO A 170 -1.24 -12.69 -4.84
CA PRO A 170 -0.12 -11.83 -5.19
C PRO A 170 -0.22 -11.29 -6.62
N ALA A 171 0.41 -10.14 -6.87
CA ALA A 171 0.50 -9.56 -8.21
C ALA A 171 1.88 -8.91 -8.39
N ILE A 172 2.64 -9.42 -9.34
CA ILE A 172 4.01 -8.95 -9.59
C ILE A 172 4.02 -7.95 -10.74
N LEU A 173 4.43 -6.73 -10.43
CA LEU A 173 4.68 -5.69 -11.42
C LEU A 173 6.18 -5.58 -11.68
N TYR A 174 6.57 -5.49 -12.95
CA TYR A 174 7.98 -5.48 -13.37
C TYR A 174 8.22 -4.60 -14.59
N GLU A 175 9.45 -4.07 -14.72
CA GLU A 175 9.90 -3.34 -15.90
C GLU A 175 10.81 -4.24 -16.76
N ARG A 176 10.52 -4.34 -18.06
CA ARG A 176 11.37 -5.03 -19.03
C ARG A 176 12.51 -4.13 -19.50
N LYS A 177 13.57 -4.72 -20.02
CA LYS A 177 14.72 -4.00 -20.59
C LYS A 177 14.35 -3.03 -21.71
N ASN A 178 13.25 -3.27 -22.42
CA ASN A 178 12.71 -2.38 -23.44
C ASN A 178 11.88 -1.20 -22.85
N GLY A 179 11.81 -1.06 -21.52
CA GLY A 179 11.09 0.01 -20.83
C GLY A 179 9.58 -0.23 -20.67
N THR A 180 9.05 -1.36 -21.16
CA THR A 180 7.63 -1.67 -20.94
C THR A 180 7.39 -2.27 -19.57
N THR A 181 6.31 -1.87 -18.93
CA THR A 181 5.86 -2.47 -17.66
C THR A 181 4.95 -3.66 -17.95
N GLY A 182 5.13 -4.74 -17.20
CA GLY A 182 4.28 -5.92 -17.24
C GLY A 182 3.74 -6.29 -15.88
N LEU A 183 2.68 -7.08 -15.88
CA LEU A 183 2.04 -7.62 -14.68
C LEU A 183 1.93 -9.15 -14.80
N MET A 184 2.27 -9.86 -13.73
CA MET A 184 1.95 -11.28 -13.55
C MET A 184 0.97 -11.39 -12.38
N PRO A 185 -0.29 -11.75 -12.64
CA PRO A 185 -1.27 -11.97 -11.59
C PRO A 185 -1.13 -13.39 -11.01
N GLY A 186 -1.31 -13.49 -9.70
CA GLY A 186 -1.25 -14.76 -8.99
C GLY A 186 0.18 -15.20 -8.63
N MET A 187 0.25 -16.30 -7.87
CA MET A 187 1.50 -16.91 -7.48
C MET A 187 2.20 -17.54 -8.69
N VAL A 188 3.50 -17.26 -8.83
CA VAL A 188 4.38 -17.88 -9.84
C VAL A 188 5.49 -18.64 -9.14
N SER A 189 5.93 -19.74 -9.76
CA SER A 189 7.03 -20.56 -9.25
C SER A 189 8.38 -19.87 -9.41
N ARG A 190 9.36 -20.28 -8.62
CA ARG A 190 10.77 -19.87 -8.80
C ARG A 190 11.29 -20.15 -10.20
N GLY A 191 10.88 -21.28 -10.78
CA GLY A 191 11.24 -21.62 -12.16
C GLY A 191 10.75 -20.59 -13.16
N GLU A 192 9.50 -20.16 -13.04
CA GLU A 192 8.93 -19.10 -13.89
C GLU A 192 9.63 -17.76 -13.67
N LEU A 193 9.91 -17.37 -12.41
CA LEU A 193 10.69 -16.17 -12.12
C LEU A 193 12.07 -16.21 -12.81
N LEU A 194 12.76 -17.34 -12.75
CA LEU A 194 14.07 -17.51 -13.40
C LEU A 194 14.00 -17.33 -14.92
N THR A 195 12.88 -17.65 -15.57
CA THR A 195 12.72 -17.47 -17.03
C THR A 195 12.55 -16.00 -17.42
N ILE A 196 11.97 -15.18 -16.55
CA ILE A 196 11.70 -13.77 -16.87
C ILE A 196 12.81 -12.82 -16.41
N ILE A 197 13.51 -13.14 -15.31
CA ILE A 197 14.59 -12.30 -14.73
C ILE A 197 15.57 -11.78 -15.78
N PRO A 198 16.07 -12.59 -16.75
CA PRO A 198 17.02 -12.12 -17.76
C PRO A 198 16.48 -10.99 -18.64
N ASN A 199 15.15 -10.81 -18.72
CA ASN A 199 14.49 -9.80 -19.54
C ASN A 199 14.06 -8.56 -18.73
N LEU A 200 14.27 -8.58 -17.42
CA LEU A 200 13.95 -7.46 -16.53
C LEU A 200 15.09 -6.44 -16.49
N LYS A 201 14.72 -5.19 -16.13
CA LYS A 201 15.65 -4.06 -15.98
C LYS A 201 16.15 -3.93 -14.57
#